data_188db81f5b34806a91f559b343de9b39
#
_entry.id   188db81f5b34806a91f559b343de9b39
#
_cell.length_a   1.000
_cell.length_b   1.000
_cell.length_c   1.000
_cell.angle_alpha   90.00
_cell.angle_beta   90.00
_cell.angle_gamma   90.00
#
_symmetry.space_group_name_H-M   'P 1'
#
loop_
_entity.id
_entity.type
_entity.pdbx_description
1 polymer ?
#
loop_
_entity_poly.entity_id
_entity_poly.type
_entity_poly.pdbx_seq_one_letter_code
_entity_poly.pdbx_strand_id
1 'polypeptide(L)'
;MFNFEDANKKNKEAMDAMLKTYADMTKAFQAIATEATDYSKKAFEDSVSHIEKISTVKSVEAALELQTNYLKSTYEGYVAEATKISEMYAGLAKDAYKPYEAPIAKATSVAKSAVAA
;
A
#
# COMPACT_ATOMS: atom_id res chain seq x y z
N MET A 1 26.57 17.13 -31.97
CA MET A 1 27.87 16.69 -31.45
C MET A 1 27.68 16.13 -30.04
N PHE A 2 28.21 14.96 -29.80
CA PHE A 2 28.09 14.30 -28.50
C PHE A 2 28.94 15.05 -27.47
N ASN A 3 28.29 15.52 -26.39
CA ASN A 3 28.97 16.24 -25.33
C ASN A 3 29.09 15.34 -24.10
N PHE A 4 30.31 15.03 -23.69
CA PHE A 4 30.62 14.18 -22.56
C PHE A 4 30.08 14.71 -21.26
N GLU A 5 30.12 16.02 -21.05
CA GLU A 5 29.64 16.68 -19.87
C GLU A 5 28.12 16.53 -19.73
N ASP A 6 27.38 16.68 -20.84
CA ASP A 6 25.94 16.49 -20.87
C ASP A 6 25.55 15.04 -20.58
N ALA A 7 26.31 14.09 -21.14
CA ALA A 7 26.07 12.66 -20.87
C ALA A 7 26.29 12.31 -19.41
N ASN A 8 27.36 12.83 -18.81
CA ASN A 8 27.65 12.61 -17.39
C ASN A 8 26.59 13.26 -16.49
N LYS A 9 26.13 14.45 -16.86
CA LYS A 9 25.07 15.15 -16.12
C LYS A 9 23.77 14.37 -16.15
N LYS A 10 23.38 13.86 -17.32
CA LYS A 10 22.17 13.07 -17.48
C LYS A 10 22.27 11.75 -16.71
N ASN A 11 23.42 11.10 -16.72
CA ASN A 11 23.65 9.87 -15.96
C ASN A 11 23.52 10.14 -14.46
N LYS A 12 24.08 11.25 -13.97
CA LYS A 12 24.00 11.62 -12.58
C LYS A 12 22.55 11.91 -12.16
N GLU A 13 21.81 12.64 -12.98
CA GLU A 13 20.39 12.93 -12.75
C GLU A 13 19.57 11.66 -12.72
N ALA A 14 19.85 10.72 -13.61
CA ALA A 14 19.17 9.42 -13.64
C ALA A 14 19.46 8.60 -12.38
N MET A 15 20.71 8.57 -11.93
CA MET A 15 21.08 7.88 -10.68
C MET A 15 20.44 8.52 -9.47
N ASP A 16 20.44 9.85 -9.39
CA ASP A 16 19.80 10.58 -8.29
C ASP A 16 18.29 10.29 -8.25
N ALA A 17 17.64 10.25 -9.42
CA ALA A 17 16.22 9.90 -9.52
C ALA A 17 15.96 8.47 -9.07
N MET A 18 16.82 7.52 -9.45
CA MET A 18 16.72 6.12 -9.01
C MET A 18 16.86 5.99 -7.49
N LEU A 19 17.85 6.66 -6.92
CA LEU A 19 18.09 6.64 -5.48
C LEU A 19 16.91 7.23 -4.71
N LYS A 20 16.35 8.32 -5.21
CA LYS A 20 15.17 8.95 -4.61
C LYS A 20 13.97 8.02 -4.67
N THR A 21 13.74 7.38 -5.81
CA THR A 21 12.64 6.42 -6.00
C THR A 21 12.80 5.24 -5.04
N TYR A 22 14.03 4.72 -4.92
CA TYR A 22 14.32 3.62 -4.00
C TYR A 22 14.04 4.02 -2.55
N ALA A 23 14.47 5.22 -2.14
CA ALA A 23 14.22 5.74 -0.81
C ALA A 23 12.72 5.90 -0.53
N ASP A 24 11.97 6.43 -1.51
CA ASP A 24 10.53 6.60 -1.41
C ASP A 24 9.81 5.24 -1.30
N MET A 25 10.25 4.25 -2.07
CA MET A 25 9.70 2.89 -1.99
C MET A 25 9.97 2.26 -0.63
N THR A 26 11.17 2.44 -0.09
CA THR A 26 11.52 1.92 1.23
C THR A 26 10.63 2.52 2.32
N LYS A 27 10.40 3.84 2.25
CA LYS A 27 9.50 4.52 3.19
C LYS A 27 8.07 4.02 3.05
N ALA A 28 7.61 3.78 1.82
CA ALA A 28 6.26 3.27 1.56
C ALA A 28 6.10 1.85 2.12
N PHE A 29 7.09 0.98 1.96
CA PHE A 29 7.07 -0.36 2.55
C PHE A 29 7.06 -0.30 4.07
N GLN A 30 7.85 0.59 4.67
CA GLN A 30 7.84 0.79 6.11
C GLN A 30 6.47 1.27 6.61
N ALA A 31 5.83 2.16 5.88
CA ALA A 31 4.50 2.65 6.22
C ALA A 31 3.46 1.53 6.17
N ILE A 32 3.53 0.66 5.16
CA ILE A 32 2.65 -0.50 5.03
C ILE A 32 2.87 -1.48 6.18
N ALA A 33 4.13 -1.76 6.51
CA ALA A 33 4.48 -2.66 7.61
C ALA A 33 3.98 -2.10 8.96
N THR A 34 4.14 -0.81 9.18
CA THR A 34 3.65 -0.13 10.39
C THR A 34 2.13 -0.21 10.48
N GLU A 35 1.45 0.05 9.37
CA GLU A 35 -0.02 -0.05 9.32
C GLU A 35 -0.51 -1.46 9.63
N ALA A 36 0.11 -2.47 9.05
CA ALA A 36 -0.23 -3.86 9.31
C ALA A 36 0.01 -4.25 10.78
N THR A 37 1.12 -3.77 11.36
CA THR A 37 1.46 -4.02 12.75
C THR A 37 0.44 -3.34 13.69
N ASP A 38 0.11 -2.08 13.43
CA ASP A 38 -0.85 -1.32 14.23
C ASP A 38 -2.23 -1.95 14.15
N TYR A 39 -2.64 -2.38 12.96
CA TYR A 39 -3.92 -3.07 12.78
C TYR A 39 -3.95 -4.39 13.56
N SER A 40 -2.87 -5.17 13.52
CA SER A 40 -2.77 -6.44 14.25
C SER A 40 -2.86 -6.22 15.76
N LYS A 41 -2.20 -5.19 16.28
CA LYS A 41 -2.28 -4.84 17.69
C LYS A 41 -3.70 -4.46 18.09
N LYS A 42 -4.34 -3.61 17.29
CA LYS A 42 -5.72 -3.17 17.55
C LYS A 42 -6.68 -4.34 17.50
N ALA A 43 -6.53 -5.22 16.52
CA ALA A 43 -7.35 -6.41 16.39
C ALA A 43 -7.19 -7.33 17.59
N PHE A 44 -5.98 -7.49 18.10
CA PHE A 44 -5.71 -8.27 19.30
C PHE A 44 -6.35 -7.65 20.54
N GLU A 45 -6.19 -6.34 20.73
CA GLU A 45 -6.79 -5.61 21.84
C GLU A 45 -8.31 -5.68 21.81
N ASP A 46 -8.90 -5.52 20.62
CA ASP A 46 -10.35 -5.63 20.42
C ASP A 46 -10.84 -7.04 20.75
N SER A 47 -10.07 -8.07 20.37
CA SER A 47 -10.39 -9.46 20.68
C SER A 47 -10.38 -9.73 22.18
N VAL A 48 -9.36 -9.25 22.89
CA VAL A 48 -9.26 -9.38 24.35
C VAL A 48 -10.42 -8.65 25.02
N SER A 49 -10.71 -7.44 24.60
CA SER A 49 -11.83 -6.65 25.13
C SER A 49 -13.17 -7.36 24.90
N HIS A 50 -13.35 -7.98 23.75
CA HIS A 50 -14.55 -8.75 23.42
C HIS A 50 -14.72 -9.95 24.34
N ILE A 51 -13.64 -10.70 24.59
CA ILE A 51 -13.65 -11.85 25.49
C ILE A 51 -14.02 -11.41 26.92
N GLU A 52 -13.45 -10.29 27.38
CA GLU A 52 -13.77 -9.74 28.68
C GLU A 52 -15.25 -9.37 28.79
N LYS A 53 -15.79 -8.71 27.76
CA LYS A 53 -17.21 -8.32 27.73
C LYS A 53 -18.13 -9.54 27.73
N ILE A 54 -17.82 -10.56 26.93
CA ILE A 54 -18.63 -11.79 26.89
C ILE A 54 -18.61 -12.50 28.22
N SER A 55 -17.47 -12.49 28.93
CA SER A 55 -17.33 -13.12 30.24
C SER A 55 -18.22 -12.48 31.31
N THR A 56 -18.62 -11.23 31.15
CA THR A 56 -19.42 -10.48 32.10
C THR A 56 -20.90 -10.45 31.78
N VAL A 57 -21.34 -10.92 30.59
CA VAL A 57 -22.76 -10.93 30.24
C VAL A 57 -23.51 -11.99 31.00
N LYS A 58 -24.71 -11.63 31.43
CA LYS A 58 -25.57 -12.49 32.25
C LYS A 58 -26.68 -13.18 31.48
N SER A 59 -26.87 -12.86 30.19
CA SER A 59 -27.92 -13.46 29.37
C SER A 59 -27.37 -13.93 28.01
N VAL A 60 -28.01 -14.98 27.48
CA VAL A 60 -27.66 -15.52 26.16
C VAL A 60 -27.93 -14.48 25.06
N GLU A 61 -29.03 -13.74 25.18
CA GLU A 61 -29.39 -12.68 24.22
C GLU A 61 -28.33 -11.60 24.15
N ALA A 62 -27.83 -11.13 25.30
CA ALA A 62 -26.76 -10.15 25.36
C ALA A 62 -25.46 -10.68 24.78
N ALA A 63 -25.16 -11.96 25.03
CA ALA A 63 -23.97 -12.57 24.46
C ALA A 63 -24.05 -12.66 22.94
N LEU A 64 -25.21 -13.04 22.39
CA LEU A 64 -25.44 -13.11 20.95
C LEU A 64 -25.35 -11.73 20.30
N GLU A 65 -25.91 -10.71 20.94
CA GLU A 65 -25.85 -9.34 20.47
C GLU A 65 -24.41 -8.83 20.42
N LEU A 66 -23.63 -9.06 21.47
CA LEU A 66 -22.22 -8.71 21.51
C LEU A 66 -21.43 -9.43 20.42
N GLN A 67 -21.68 -10.72 20.23
CA GLN A 67 -21.01 -11.52 19.22
C GLN A 67 -21.33 -11.00 17.82
N THR A 68 -22.61 -10.73 17.55
CA THR A 68 -23.04 -10.20 16.24
C THR A 68 -22.40 -8.84 15.95
N ASN A 69 -22.41 -7.95 16.95
CA ASN A 69 -21.81 -6.62 16.81
C ASN A 69 -20.29 -6.70 16.61
N TYR A 70 -19.64 -7.62 17.31
CA TYR A 70 -18.20 -7.85 17.18
C TYR A 70 -17.85 -8.35 15.77
N LEU A 71 -18.59 -9.33 15.25
CA LEU A 71 -18.37 -9.87 13.91
C LEU A 71 -18.57 -8.78 12.86
N LYS A 72 -19.63 -7.98 12.99
CA LYS A 72 -19.91 -6.87 12.09
C LYS A 72 -18.80 -5.83 12.12
N SER A 73 -18.38 -5.44 13.32
CA SER A 73 -17.32 -4.46 13.52
C SER A 73 -15.99 -4.97 12.98
N THR A 74 -15.67 -6.24 13.21
CA THR A 74 -14.45 -6.89 12.71
C THR A 74 -14.45 -6.94 11.18
N TYR A 75 -15.59 -7.28 10.59
CA TYR A 75 -15.72 -7.31 9.12
C TYR A 75 -15.55 -5.93 8.52
N GLU A 76 -16.23 -4.92 9.07
CA GLU A 76 -16.11 -3.54 8.60
C GLU A 76 -14.67 -3.03 8.74
N GLY A 77 -14.04 -3.33 9.87
CA GLY A 77 -12.64 -2.97 10.11
C GLY A 77 -11.70 -3.65 9.14
N TYR A 78 -11.92 -4.93 8.85
CA TYR A 78 -11.13 -5.68 7.89
C TYR A 78 -11.24 -5.10 6.48
N VAL A 79 -12.47 -4.79 6.04
CA VAL A 79 -12.70 -4.20 4.72
C VAL A 79 -12.04 -2.83 4.61
N ALA A 80 -12.18 -2.00 5.64
CA ALA A 80 -11.54 -0.69 5.67
C ALA A 80 -10.01 -0.79 5.62
N GLU A 81 -9.43 -1.74 6.37
CA GLU A 81 -7.99 -1.96 6.40
C GLU A 81 -7.48 -2.51 5.07
N ALA A 82 -8.19 -3.47 4.47
CA ALA A 82 -7.85 -4.02 3.17
C ALA A 82 -7.87 -2.93 2.10
N THR A 83 -8.86 -2.05 2.14
CA THR A 83 -8.95 -0.91 1.24
C THR A 83 -7.78 0.04 1.44
N LYS A 84 -7.46 0.36 2.68
CA LYS A 84 -6.34 1.25 3.01
C LYS A 84 -5.01 0.69 2.53
N ILE A 85 -4.74 -0.59 2.82
CA ILE A 85 -3.51 -1.26 2.39
C ILE A 85 -3.45 -1.33 0.87
N SER A 86 -4.58 -1.62 0.20
CA SER A 86 -4.65 -1.61 -1.27
C SER A 86 -4.29 -0.25 -1.85
N GLU A 87 -4.78 0.83 -1.25
CA GLU A 87 -4.44 2.19 -1.67
C GLU A 87 -2.95 2.49 -1.46
N MET A 88 -2.37 2.02 -0.36
CA MET A 88 -0.95 2.18 -0.09
C MET A 88 -0.09 1.44 -1.11
N TYR A 89 -0.48 0.20 -1.48
CA TYR A 89 0.21 -0.56 -2.54
C TYR A 89 0.03 0.10 -3.90
N ALA A 90 -1.15 0.61 -4.21
CA ALA A 90 -1.39 1.32 -5.47
C ALA A 90 -0.52 2.56 -5.56
N GLY A 91 -0.38 3.32 -4.48
CA GLY A 91 0.51 4.47 -4.40
C GLY A 91 1.96 4.08 -4.60
N LEU A 92 2.40 2.98 -3.96
CA LEU A 92 3.74 2.45 -4.11
C LEU A 92 4.01 2.03 -5.57
N ALA A 93 3.08 1.32 -6.19
CA ALA A 93 3.20 0.90 -7.58
C ALA A 93 3.28 2.10 -8.52
N LYS A 94 2.48 3.13 -8.27
CA LYS A 94 2.48 4.36 -9.05
C LYS A 94 3.83 5.08 -8.91
N ASP A 95 4.36 5.18 -7.70
CA ASP A 95 5.66 5.80 -7.45
C ASP A 95 6.79 5.01 -8.11
N ALA A 96 6.73 3.68 -8.05
CA ALA A 96 7.70 2.81 -8.69
C ALA A 96 7.65 2.92 -10.22
N TYR A 97 6.47 3.12 -10.79
CA TYR A 97 6.25 3.24 -12.22
C TYR A 97 6.66 4.62 -12.76
N LYS A 98 6.54 5.64 -11.95
CA LYS A 98 6.77 7.04 -12.35
C LYS A 98 8.09 7.29 -13.09
N PRO A 99 9.25 6.76 -12.63
CA PRO A 99 10.51 6.96 -13.35
C PRO A 99 10.53 6.30 -14.74
N TYR A 100 9.69 5.29 -14.96
CA TYR A 100 9.64 4.52 -16.20
C TYR A 100 8.48 4.93 -17.11
N GLU A 101 7.63 5.85 -16.66
CA GLU A 101 6.43 6.26 -17.38
C GLU A 101 6.74 6.78 -18.79
N ALA A 102 7.69 7.70 -18.90
CA ALA A 102 8.05 8.27 -20.19
C ALA A 102 8.69 7.23 -21.14
N PRO A 103 9.67 6.42 -20.69
CA PRO A 103 10.23 5.36 -21.56
C PRO A 103 9.21 4.31 -21.97
N ILE A 104 8.31 3.91 -21.08
CA ILE A 104 7.27 2.92 -21.38
C ILE A 104 6.26 3.49 -22.37
N ALA A 105 5.81 4.72 -22.16
CA ALA A 105 4.88 5.40 -23.08
C ALA A 105 5.49 5.51 -24.47
N LYS A 106 6.77 5.85 -24.56
CA LYS A 106 7.50 5.94 -25.82
C LYS A 106 7.61 4.58 -26.51
N ALA A 107 7.96 3.54 -25.75
CA ALA A 107 8.04 2.18 -26.28
C ALA A 107 6.68 1.68 -26.78
N THR A 108 5.60 1.96 -26.06
CA THR A 108 4.25 1.61 -26.45
C THR A 108 3.84 2.32 -27.74
N SER A 109 4.18 3.60 -27.87
CA SER A 109 3.90 4.39 -29.07
C SER A 109 4.63 3.82 -30.27
N VAL A 110 5.90 3.44 -30.14
CA VAL A 110 6.69 2.83 -31.20
C VAL A 110 6.09 1.47 -31.57
N ALA A 111 5.70 0.66 -30.61
CA ALA A 111 5.07 -0.64 -30.85
C ALA A 111 3.76 -0.50 -31.61
N LYS A 112 2.92 0.49 -31.25
CA LYS A 112 1.68 0.78 -31.97
C LYS A 112 1.93 1.20 -33.40
N SER A 113 2.93 2.05 -33.61
CA SER A 113 3.31 2.48 -35.00
C SER A 113 3.78 1.30 -35.82
N ALA A 114 4.57 0.40 -35.25
CA ALA A 114 5.05 -0.79 -35.92
C ALA A 114 3.92 -1.75 -36.30
N VAL A 115 2.93 -1.90 -35.42
CA VAL A 115 1.77 -2.78 -35.66
C VAL A 115 0.80 -2.15 -36.70
N ALA A 116 0.65 -0.84 -36.67
CA ALA A 116 -0.24 -0.12 -37.57
C ALA A 116 0.33 -0.02 -39.02
N ALA A 117 1.63 -0.14 -39.15
CA ALA A 117 2.28 -0.18 -40.47
C ALA A 117 2.21 -1.59 -41.03
#